data_96f95a8f74e8f2a972bab9e1599c406b
#
_entry.id   96f95a8f74e8f2a972bab9e1599c406b
#
_cell.length_a   1.000
_cell.length_b   1.000
_cell.length_c   1.000
_cell.angle_alpha   90.00
_cell.angle_beta   90.00
_cell.angle_gamma   90.00
#
_symmetry.space_group_name_H-M   'P 1'
#
loop_
_entity.id
_entity.type
_entity.pdbx_description
1 polymer ?
#
loop_
_entity_poly.entity_id
_entity_poly.type
_entity_poly.pdbx_seq_one_letter_code
_entity_poly.pdbx_strand_id
1 'polypeptide(L)'
;LLDKDQQLTLETANQMAENVIGRFTLPFAVCPDVLVDGVTYQVPMVTEEPSVVAAASYASKLIKRSGGFTTTIHNRQMIGQVALFDVPDKAAASSKIQAASQDLIEIAKEAHPSIVKRGGGPRRLWTEVKGDFLIVYLAVDTQEAMGANMVNTMMEALVPELENLSEGQSFLSRNKDEAHDLAKKMEMASQLAQVDPYRAATHNKGIFNGIDALVIATGNDWRAVEAGSHAYASKDGSYRGLSTWTYDQEAKELVGELTLPMPIATRGGSIGLNPSVS
;
A
#
# COMPACT_ATOMS: atom_id res chain seq x y z
N LEU A 1 24.81 -21.67 -4.49
CA LEU A 1 24.29 -21.84 -3.14
C LEU A 1 24.76 -20.67 -2.29
N LEU A 2 23.86 -20.01 -1.61
CA LEU A 2 24.18 -18.94 -0.67
C LEU A 2 24.96 -19.54 0.51
N ASP A 3 25.98 -18.84 0.97
CA ASP A 3 26.83 -19.29 2.07
C ASP A 3 26.00 -19.33 3.38
N LYS A 4 26.31 -20.26 4.27
CA LYS A 4 25.63 -20.39 5.57
C LYS A 4 25.77 -19.12 6.42
N ASP A 5 26.82 -18.34 6.21
CA ASP A 5 27.09 -17.09 6.92
C ASP A 5 26.21 -15.91 6.45
N GLN A 6 25.42 -16.06 5.38
CA GLN A 6 24.49 -15.05 4.88
C GLN A 6 23.07 -15.17 5.46
N GLN A 7 22.88 -16.00 6.47
CA GLN A 7 21.60 -16.07 7.16
C GLN A 7 21.38 -14.84 8.05
N LEU A 8 20.15 -14.37 8.13
CA LEU A 8 19.75 -13.31 9.05
C LEU A 8 20.18 -13.68 10.48
N THR A 9 21.05 -12.88 11.10
CA THR A 9 21.46 -13.08 12.51
C THR A 9 20.36 -12.62 13.46
N LEU A 10 20.34 -13.14 14.70
CA LEU A 10 19.40 -12.66 15.71
C LEU A 10 19.62 -11.18 16.05
N GLU A 11 20.87 -10.73 16.02
CA GLU A 11 21.23 -9.32 16.23
C GLU A 11 20.63 -8.44 15.15
N THR A 12 20.80 -8.79 13.87
CA THR A 12 20.20 -8.06 12.75
C THR A 12 18.68 -8.12 12.81
N ALA A 13 18.08 -9.28 13.13
CA ALA A 13 16.64 -9.42 13.28
C ALA A 13 16.08 -8.48 14.36
N ASN A 14 16.78 -8.34 15.47
CA ASN A 14 16.41 -7.47 16.59
C ASN A 14 16.54 -5.96 16.27
N GLN A 15 17.29 -5.62 15.22
CA GLN A 15 17.32 -4.24 14.67
C GLN A 15 16.20 -3.99 13.65
N MET A 16 15.62 -5.04 13.08
CA MET A 16 14.57 -4.95 12.05
C MET A 16 13.16 -4.92 12.64
N ALA A 17 12.95 -5.58 13.76
CA ALA A 17 11.64 -5.69 14.42
C ALA A 17 11.81 -5.72 15.95
N GLU A 18 10.76 -5.35 16.67
CA GLU A 18 10.68 -5.36 18.12
C GLU A 18 10.34 -6.76 18.65
N ASN A 19 10.78 -7.05 19.89
CA ASN A 19 10.43 -8.29 20.62
C ASN A 19 10.77 -9.59 19.88
N VAL A 20 11.93 -9.63 19.21
CA VAL A 20 12.35 -10.78 18.43
C VAL A 20 12.66 -11.98 19.35
N ILE A 21 11.96 -13.10 19.15
CA ILE A 21 12.14 -14.36 19.88
C ILE A 21 12.84 -15.45 19.05
N GLY A 22 13.04 -15.21 17.75
CA GLY A 22 13.64 -16.17 16.84
C GLY A 22 13.63 -15.70 15.40
N ARG A 23 13.85 -16.63 14.48
CA ARG A 23 13.84 -16.40 13.02
C ARG A 23 12.88 -17.41 12.39
N PHE A 24 12.04 -16.91 11.50
CA PHE A 24 11.16 -17.73 10.69
C PHE A 24 11.78 -17.89 9.29
N THR A 25 11.99 -19.13 8.85
CA THR A 25 12.65 -19.42 7.58
C THR A 25 11.68 -20.01 6.56
N LEU A 26 11.79 -19.53 5.32
CA LEU A 26 11.06 -20.05 4.17
C LEU A 26 12.05 -20.62 3.13
N PRO A 27 11.63 -21.60 2.31
CA PRO A 27 12.46 -22.10 1.21
C PRO A 27 12.80 -20.97 0.22
N PHE A 28 14.09 -20.79 -0.05
CA PHE A 28 14.60 -19.85 -1.05
C PHE A 28 15.11 -20.64 -2.25
N ALA A 29 14.46 -20.48 -3.38
CA ALA A 29 14.68 -21.25 -4.61
C ALA A 29 14.95 -20.32 -5.81
N VAL A 30 15.21 -20.90 -6.96
CA VAL A 30 15.45 -20.17 -8.22
C VAL A 30 14.57 -20.76 -9.32
N CYS A 31 13.86 -19.90 -10.05
CA CYS A 31 13.26 -20.21 -11.34
C CYS A 31 14.29 -19.85 -12.41
N PRO A 32 14.91 -20.86 -13.08
CA PRO A 32 15.96 -20.61 -14.06
C PRO A 32 15.40 -20.23 -15.43
N ASP A 33 16.28 -19.65 -16.25
CA ASP A 33 16.07 -19.47 -17.67
C ASP A 33 14.85 -18.64 -18.09
N VAL A 34 14.47 -17.65 -17.30
CA VAL A 34 13.38 -16.71 -17.63
C VAL A 34 13.87 -15.73 -18.69
N LEU A 35 13.38 -15.84 -19.91
CA LEU A 35 13.73 -14.93 -21.02
C LEU A 35 12.77 -13.75 -21.04
N VAL A 36 13.29 -12.53 -20.84
CA VAL A 36 12.53 -11.27 -20.86
C VAL A 36 13.25 -10.27 -21.76
N ASP A 37 12.56 -9.72 -22.75
CA ASP A 37 13.09 -8.75 -23.72
C ASP A 37 14.45 -9.15 -24.31
N GLY A 38 14.61 -10.44 -24.63
CA GLY A 38 15.84 -11.00 -25.20
C GLY A 38 16.95 -11.31 -24.19
N VAL A 39 16.78 -11.01 -22.90
CA VAL A 39 17.75 -11.26 -21.83
C VAL A 39 17.28 -12.43 -20.95
N THR A 40 18.17 -13.37 -20.64
CA THR A 40 17.85 -14.52 -19.76
C THR A 40 18.21 -14.18 -18.32
N TYR A 41 17.22 -14.35 -17.42
CA TYR A 41 17.33 -14.11 -15.99
C TYR A 41 17.22 -15.40 -15.18
N GLN A 42 17.90 -15.40 -14.02
CA GLN A 42 17.71 -16.36 -12.93
C GLN A 42 16.87 -15.65 -11.86
N VAL A 43 15.60 -16.06 -11.72
CA VAL A 43 14.64 -15.35 -10.85
C VAL A 43 14.58 -16.01 -9.47
N PRO A 44 15.00 -15.32 -8.39
CA PRO A 44 14.87 -15.84 -7.04
C PRO A 44 13.40 -15.88 -6.62
N MET A 45 13.00 -16.93 -5.90
CA MET A 45 11.66 -17.14 -5.41
C MET A 45 11.68 -17.63 -3.96
N VAL A 46 10.85 -17.05 -3.11
CA VAL A 46 10.60 -17.52 -1.75
C VAL A 46 9.16 -17.98 -1.64
N THR A 47 8.95 -19.22 -1.31
CA THR A 47 7.61 -19.79 -1.12
C THR A 47 7.66 -21.01 -0.23
N GLU A 48 6.61 -21.20 0.55
CA GLU A 48 6.38 -22.39 1.36
C GLU A 48 5.52 -23.43 0.64
N GLU A 49 4.88 -23.03 -0.48
CA GLU A 49 3.94 -23.89 -1.19
C GLU A 49 4.63 -24.80 -2.20
N PRO A 50 4.35 -26.13 -2.20
CA PRO A 50 4.90 -27.05 -3.16
C PRO A 50 4.49 -26.71 -4.60
N SER A 51 5.31 -27.11 -5.55
CA SER A 51 5.07 -27.01 -6.99
C SER A 51 5.05 -25.60 -7.61
N VAL A 52 5.04 -24.52 -6.83
CA VAL A 52 5.02 -23.14 -7.38
C VAL A 52 6.26 -22.87 -8.22
N VAL A 53 7.45 -23.15 -7.69
CA VAL A 53 8.72 -22.94 -8.42
C VAL A 53 8.83 -23.89 -9.62
N ALA A 54 8.36 -25.13 -9.49
CA ALA A 54 8.34 -26.10 -10.58
C ALA A 54 7.41 -25.65 -11.73
N ALA A 55 6.21 -25.18 -11.39
CA ALA A 55 5.24 -24.66 -12.37
C ALA A 55 5.77 -23.40 -13.08
N ALA A 56 6.35 -22.45 -12.33
CA ALA A 56 6.98 -21.25 -12.90
C ALA A 56 8.13 -21.61 -13.83
N SER A 57 9.00 -22.54 -13.43
CA SER A 57 10.13 -23.01 -14.25
C SER A 57 9.68 -23.71 -15.54
N TYR A 58 8.64 -24.53 -15.45
CA TYR A 58 8.07 -25.20 -16.62
C TYR A 58 7.43 -24.20 -17.59
N ALA A 59 6.60 -23.29 -17.08
CA ALA A 59 5.97 -22.24 -17.88
C ALA A 59 7.02 -21.34 -18.56
N SER A 60 8.04 -20.91 -17.83
CA SER A 60 9.14 -20.09 -18.38
C SER A 60 9.88 -20.79 -19.51
N LYS A 61 10.10 -22.11 -19.40
CA LYS A 61 10.68 -22.93 -20.50
C LYS A 61 9.81 -22.93 -21.75
N LEU A 62 8.49 -23.07 -21.61
CA LEU A 62 7.56 -23.03 -22.74
C LEU A 62 7.57 -21.66 -23.41
N ILE A 63 7.46 -20.59 -22.60
CA ILE A 63 7.45 -19.21 -23.08
C ILE A 63 8.78 -18.86 -23.76
N LYS A 64 9.91 -19.30 -23.20
CA LYS A 64 11.24 -19.11 -23.81
C LYS A 64 11.32 -19.71 -25.23
N ARG A 65 10.70 -20.87 -25.46
CA ARG A 65 10.64 -21.51 -26.80
C ARG A 65 9.83 -20.71 -27.82
N SER A 66 8.91 -19.87 -27.33
CA SER A 66 8.05 -18.98 -28.14
C SER A 66 8.58 -17.55 -28.25
N GLY A 67 9.83 -17.29 -27.85
CA GLY A 67 10.46 -15.97 -27.96
C GLY A 67 10.62 -15.22 -26.64
N GLY A 68 10.12 -15.75 -25.51
CA GLY A 68 10.21 -15.12 -24.18
C GLY A 68 9.06 -14.18 -23.86
N PHE A 69 9.20 -13.50 -22.73
CA PHE A 69 8.31 -12.41 -22.33
C PHE A 69 8.74 -11.10 -22.99
N THR A 70 7.78 -10.26 -23.32
CA THR A 70 7.99 -8.86 -23.68
C THR A 70 7.35 -7.95 -22.65
N THR A 71 8.03 -6.86 -22.27
CA THR A 71 7.52 -5.93 -21.27
C THR A 71 7.22 -4.56 -21.87
N THR A 72 6.19 -3.91 -21.36
CA THR A 72 5.84 -2.54 -21.71
C THR A 72 5.55 -1.76 -20.45
N ILE A 73 6.25 -0.65 -20.25
CA ILE A 73 6.01 0.25 -19.13
C ILE A 73 5.17 1.42 -19.62
N HIS A 74 3.91 1.47 -19.22
CA HIS A 74 3.02 2.58 -19.60
C HIS A 74 3.23 3.80 -18.70
N ASN A 75 3.41 3.57 -17.40
CA ASN A 75 3.53 4.64 -16.42
C ASN A 75 4.20 4.09 -15.14
N ARG A 76 5.18 4.80 -14.60
CA ARG A 76 5.83 4.45 -13.33
C ARG A 76 5.64 5.56 -12.28
N GLN A 77 4.44 6.13 -12.25
CA GLN A 77 4.09 7.18 -11.32
C GLN A 77 3.39 6.59 -10.09
N MET A 78 3.80 7.07 -8.92
CA MET A 78 3.07 6.87 -7.68
C MET A 78 2.08 8.01 -7.49
N ILE A 79 0.89 7.70 -6.96
CA ILE A 79 -0.15 8.68 -6.70
C ILE A 79 -0.17 8.98 -5.21
N GLY A 80 0.09 10.26 -4.85
CA GLY A 80 -0.20 10.81 -3.54
C GLY A 80 -1.57 11.49 -3.53
N GLN A 81 -2.19 11.59 -2.36
CA GLN A 81 -3.48 12.27 -2.21
C GLN A 81 -3.56 13.09 -0.91
N VAL A 82 -4.25 14.23 -0.98
CA VAL A 82 -4.75 14.98 0.17
C VAL A 82 -6.28 15.00 0.08
N ALA A 83 -6.96 14.53 1.11
CA ALA A 83 -8.40 14.67 1.24
C ALA A 83 -8.72 15.93 2.05
N LEU A 84 -9.50 16.82 1.46
CA LEU A 84 -10.01 18.03 2.06
C LEU A 84 -11.46 17.82 2.47
N PHE A 85 -11.81 18.20 3.67
CA PHE A 85 -13.17 18.14 4.22
C PHE A 85 -13.61 19.55 4.68
N ASP A 86 -14.89 19.69 5.03
CA ASP A 86 -15.50 20.98 5.37
C ASP A 86 -15.27 22.07 4.30
N VAL A 87 -15.18 21.65 3.02
CA VAL A 87 -15.01 22.56 1.89
C VAL A 87 -16.38 23.15 1.53
N PRO A 88 -16.58 24.49 1.67
CA PRO A 88 -17.90 25.11 1.47
C PRO A 88 -18.46 24.94 0.06
N ASP A 89 -17.61 25.12 -0.95
CA ASP A 89 -17.94 24.90 -2.38
C ASP A 89 -16.85 24.10 -3.05
N LYS A 90 -17.07 22.78 -3.17
CA LYS A 90 -16.11 21.85 -3.75
C LYS A 90 -15.84 22.13 -5.23
N ALA A 91 -16.82 22.64 -5.98
CA ALA A 91 -16.66 22.94 -7.40
C ALA A 91 -15.79 24.19 -7.61
N ALA A 92 -16.05 25.25 -6.84
CA ALA A 92 -15.24 26.46 -6.87
C ALA A 92 -13.80 26.19 -6.38
N ALA A 93 -13.64 25.42 -5.29
CA ALA A 93 -12.35 25.01 -4.75
C ALA A 93 -11.56 24.17 -5.77
N SER A 94 -12.18 23.17 -6.40
CA SER A 94 -11.58 22.38 -7.48
C SER A 94 -11.06 23.27 -8.60
N SER A 95 -11.85 24.24 -9.05
CA SER A 95 -11.45 25.20 -10.11
C SER A 95 -10.26 26.06 -9.70
N LYS A 96 -10.24 26.59 -8.45
CA LYS A 96 -9.11 27.37 -7.90
C LYS A 96 -7.84 26.49 -7.83
N ILE A 97 -7.92 25.29 -7.33
CA ILE A 97 -6.79 24.34 -7.23
C ILE A 97 -6.25 23.97 -8.63
N GLN A 98 -7.14 23.71 -9.59
CA GLN A 98 -6.73 23.43 -10.98
C GLN A 98 -6.05 24.63 -11.62
N ALA A 99 -6.52 25.84 -11.39
CA ALA A 99 -5.88 27.07 -11.87
C ALA A 99 -4.48 27.27 -11.28
N ALA A 100 -4.29 26.90 -10.00
CA ALA A 100 -3.01 26.98 -9.29
C ALA A 100 -2.13 25.72 -9.49
N SER A 101 -2.51 24.77 -10.34
CA SER A 101 -1.85 23.46 -10.44
C SER A 101 -0.35 23.54 -10.73
N GLN A 102 0.09 24.51 -11.53
CA GLN A 102 1.50 24.69 -11.85
C GLN A 102 2.31 25.17 -10.63
N ASP A 103 1.77 26.13 -9.87
CA ASP A 103 2.42 26.64 -8.65
C ASP A 103 2.49 25.55 -7.58
N LEU A 104 1.43 24.76 -7.43
CA LEU A 104 1.40 23.61 -6.54
C LEU A 104 2.43 22.54 -6.93
N ILE A 105 2.62 22.28 -8.23
CA ILE A 105 3.66 21.38 -8.72
C ILE A 105 5.06 21.92 -8.36
N GLU A 106 5.30 23.22 -8.45
CA GLU A 106 6.59 23.82 -8.04
C GLU A 106 6.83 23.66 -6.53
N ILE A 107 5.83 23.92 -5.69
CA ILE A 107 5.92 23.67 -4.24
C ILE A 107 6.31 22.20 -3.97
N ALA A 108 5.67 21.26 -4.65
CA ALA A 108 5.99 19.83 -4.50
C ALA A 108 7.43 19.49 -4.96
N LYS A 109 7.94 20.14 -6.02
CA LYS A 109 9.34 19.97 -6.46
C LYS A 109 10.33 20.48 -5.43
N GLU A 110 10.05 21.65 -4.85
CA GLU A 110 10.88 22.26 -3.81
C GLU A 110 10.92 21.42 -2.53
N ALA A 111 9.85 20.71 -2.21
CA ALA A 111 9.79 19.82 -1.06
C ALA A 111 10.74 18.61 -1.17
N HIS A 112 11.08 18.18 -2.40
CA HIS A 112 11.99 17.05 -2.61
C HIS A 112 12.89 17.23 -3.83
N PRO A 113 13.86 18.17 -3.80
CA PRO A 113 14.65 18.56 -4.96
C PRO A 113 15.59 17.47 -5.48
N SER A 114 15.94 16.49 -4.66
CA SER A 114 16.87 15.41 -5.04
C SER A 114 16.29 14.48 -6.11
N ILE A 115 14.98 14.21 -6.12
CA ILE A 115 14.35 13.40 -7.17
C ILE A 115 14.22 14.18 -8.47
N VAL A 116 13.93 15.49 -8.37
CA VAL A 116 13.84 16.37 -9.53
C VAL A 116 15.17 16.43 -10.27
N LYS A 117 16.28 16.56 -9.55
CA LYS A 117 17.65 16.53 -10.14
C LYS A 117 17.96 15.22 -10.86
N ARG A 118 17.32 14.11 -10.48
CA ARG A 118 17.47 12.80 -11.12
C ARG A 118 16.48 12.56 -12.28
N GLY A 119 15.71 13.58 -12.67
CA GLY A 119 14.74 13.51 -13.77
C GLY A 119 13.35 12.97 -13.37
N GLY A 120 13.13 12.67 -12.11
CA GLY A 120 11.83 12.32 -11.53
C GLY A 120 11.03 13.53 -11.04
N GLY A 121 10.16 13.31 -10.05
CA GLY A 121 9.35 14.34 -9.39
C GLY A 121 7.91 14.43 -9.85
N PRO A 122 7.16 15.44 -9.38
CA PRO A 122 5.74 15.60 -9.68
C PRO A 122 5.50 15.84 -11.17
N ARG A 123 4.42 15.21 -11.70
CA ARG A 123 4.07 15.26 -13.13
C ARG A 123 2.72 15.89 -13.38
N ARG A 124 1.71 15.55 -12.58
CA ARG A 124 0.32 15.98 -12.78
C ARG A 124 -0.40 16.10 -11.45
N LEU A 125 -1.22 17.14 -11.31
CA LEU A 125 -2.14 17.35 -10.21
C LEU A 125 -3.57 17.39 -10.75
N TRP A 126 -4.51 16.76 -10.05
CA TRP A 126 -5.94 16.82 -10.38
C TRP A 126 -6.79 16.66 -9.12
N THR A 127 -8.08 16.93 -9.23
CA THR A 127 -9.02 16.86 -8.13
C THR A 127 -10.22 15.99 -8.49
N GLU A 128 -10.79 15.32 -7.48
CA GLU A 128 -12.04 14.58 -7.60
C GLU A 128 -12.91 14.81 -6.36
N VAL A 129 -14.22 14.93 -6.53
CA VAL A 129 -15.18 14.95 -5.42
C VAL A 129 -15.65 13.53 -5.18
N LYS A 130 -15.46 13.02 -3.95
CA LYS A 130 -15.92 11.68 -3.53
C LYS A 130 -16.58 11.78 -2.16
N GLY A 131 -17.90 11.57 -2.13
CA GLY A 131 -18.68 11.79 -0.92
C GLY A 131 -18.53 13.24 -0.42
N ASP A 132 -18.22 13.39 0.82
CA ASP A 132 -18.03 14.71 1.46
C ASP A 132 -16.64 15.32 1.24
N PHE A 133 -15.75 14.61 0.56
CA PHE A 133 -14.36 15.02 0.35
C PHE A 133 -14.12 15.65 -1.01
N LEU A 134 -13.25 16.68 -1.05
CA LEU A 134 -12.53 17.10 -2.24
C LEU A 134 -11.13 16.49 -2.16
N ILE A 135 -10.82 15.54 -3.02
CA ILE A 135 -9.54 14.84 -3.02
C ILE A 135 -8.63 15.47 -4.06
N VAL A 136 -7.43 15.86 -3.65
CA VAL A 136 -6.37 16.34 -4.52
C VAL A 136 -5.34 15.24 -4.70
N TYR A 137 -5.07 14.89 -5.93
CA TYR A 137 -4.10 13.86 -6.31
C TYR A 137 -2.86 14.49 -6.93
N LEU A 138 -1.71 13.92 -6.65
CA LEU A 138 -0.43 14.24 -7.28
C LEU A 138 0.23 12.99 -7.82
N ALA A 139 0.45 12.92 -9.12
CA ALA A 139 1.23 11.87 -9.74
C ALA A 139 2.72 12.23 -9.70
N VAL A 140 3.54 11.36 -9.13
CA VAL A 140 4.97 11.56 -8.93
C VAL A 140 5.77 10.43 -9.60
N ASP A 141 6.68 10.78 -10.48
CA ASP A 141 7.67 9.84 -11.01
C ASP A 141 8.77 9.65 -9.98
N THR A 142 8.77 8.49 -9.33
CA THR A 142 9.71 8.16 -8.26
C THR A 142 11.01 7.54 -8.75
N GLN A 143 11.18 7.42 -10.07
CA GLN A 143 12.31 6.73 -10.70
C GLN A 143 12.43 5.29 -10.16
N GLU A 144 13.60 4.86 -9.73
CA GLU A 144 13.85 3.52 -9.19
C GLU A 144 13.52 3.38 -7.68
N ALA A 145 13.04 4.46 -7.04
CA ALA A 145 12.68 4.41 -5.63
C ALA A 145 11.24 3.92 -5.42
N MET A 146 10.97 3.22 -4.32
CA MET A 146 9.61 2.92 -3.87
C MET A 146 8.80 4.20 -3.61
N GLY A 147 9.40 5.23 -3.05
CA GLY A 147 8.95 6.61 -3.12
C GLY A 147 7.87 7.05 -2.12
N ALA A 148 7.33 6.18 -1.26
CA ALA A 148 6.21 6.53 -0.38
C ALA A 148 6.51 7.75 0.51
N ASN A 149 7.66 7.76 1.20
CA ASN A 149 8.05 8.89 2.06
C ASN A 149 8.24 10.19 1.28
N MET A 150 8.82 10.09 0.08
CA MET A 150 9.00 11.21 -0.83
C MET A 150 7.66 11.84 -1.25
N VAL A 151 6.71 11.00 -1.65
CA VAL A 151 5.37 11.43 -2.04
C VAL A 151 4.65 12.06 -0.84
N ASN A 152 4.75 11.45 0.35
CA ASN A 152 4.17 12.04 1.57
C ASN A 152 4.74 13.43 1.86
N THR A 153 6.06 13.61 1.79
CA THR A 153 6.70 14.93 1.99
C THR A 153 6.18 15.97 0.99
N MET A 154 6.03 15.59 -0.28
CA MET A 154 5.45 16.48 -1.30
C MET A 154 4.00 16.83 -0.97
N MET A 155 3.17 15.84 -0.61
CA MET A 155 1.77 16.08 -0.27
C MET A 155 1.62 16.95 0.99
N GLU A 156 2.43 16.72 2.03
CA GLU A 156 2.46 17.55 3.24
C GLU A 156 2.81 19.02 2.92
N ALA A 157 3.73 19.25 1.99
CA ALA A 157 4.11 20.61 1.59
C ALA A 157 2.98 21.36 0.86
N LEU A 158 2.08 20.64 0.19
CA LEU A 158 0.94 21.24 -0.51
C LEU A 158 -0.18 21.67 0.43
N VAL A 159 -0.30 21.07 1.62
CA VAL A 159 -1.44 21.23 2.53
C VAL A 159 -1.78 22.69 2.83
N PRO A 160 -0.83 23.56 3.22
CA PRO A 160 -1.17 24.94 3.57
C PRO A 160 -1.86 25.71 2.44
N GLU A 161 -1.37 25.53 1.21
CA GLU A 161 -1.95 26.21 0.06
C GLU A 161 -3.28 25.56 -0.38
N LEU A 162 -3.42 24.24 -0.27
CA LEU A 162 -4.67 23.56 -0.55
C LEU A 162 -5.78 23.96 0.42
N GLU A 163 -5.48 24.08 1.71
CA GLU A 163 -6.43 24.58 2.72
C GLU A 163 -6.82 26.04 2.45
N ASN A 164 -5.86 26.90 2.07
CA ASN A 164 -6.12 28.28 1.69
C ASN A 164 -7.03 28.38 0.44
N LEU A 165 -6.74 27.64 -0.62
CA LEU A 165 -7.51 27.68 -1.86
C LEU A 165 -8.92 27.09 -1.73
N SER A 166 -9.10 26.09 -0.87
CA SER A 166 -10.36 25.38 -0.67
C SER A 166 -11.23 25.94 0.43
N GLU A 167 -10.67 26.73 1.35
CA GLU A 167 -11.31 27.14 2.60
C GLU A 167 -11.75 25.92 3.46
N GLY A 168 -11.15 24.76 3.20
CA GLY A 168 -11.39 23.48 3.89
C GLY A 168 -10.25 23.11 4.81
N GLN A 169 -10.30 21.89 5.35
CA GLN A 169 -9.30 21.32 6.25
C GLN A 169 -8.76 20.01 5.68
N SER A 170 -7.54 19.64 6.07
CA SER A 170 -6.95 18.34 5.72
C SER A 170 -6.61 17.50 6.95
N PHE A 171 -6.56 16.18 6.79
CA PHE A 171 -6.10 15.26 7.83
C PHE A 171 -4.62 15.45 8.20
N LEU A 172 -3.84 16.06 7.34
CA LEU A 172 -2.40 16.31 7.52
C LEU A 172 -2.11 17.58 8.31
N SER A 173 -3.15 18.36 8.66
CA SER A 173 -2.98 19.55 9.50
C SER A 173 -2.39 19.17 10.87
N ARG A 174 -1.31 19.87 11.28
CA ARG A 174 -0.52 19.56 12.49
C ARG A 174 -1.10 20.19 13.78
N ASN A 175 -2.39 20.40 13.86
CA ASN A 175 -2.99 20.88 15.11
C ASN A 175 -2.82 19.83 16.21
N LYS A 176 -2.49 20.28 17.44
CA LYS A 176 -2.46 19.42 18.63
C LYS A 176 -3.89 19.06 18.98
N ASP A 177 -4.33 17.94 18.46
CA ASP A 177 -5.70 17.49 18.68
C ASP A 177 -5.87 16.90 20.07
N GLU A 178 -6.95 17.28 20.73
CA GLU A 178 -7.49 16.54 21.86
C GLU A 178 -7.95 15.13 21.38
N ALA A 179 -8.05 14.16 22.30
CA ALA A 179 -8.43 12.79 21.95
C ALA A 179 -9.76 12.70 21.18
N HIS A 180 -10.68 13.63 21.45
CA HIS A 180 -11.94 13.79 20.75
C HIS A 180 -11.76 14.14 19.26
N ASP A 181 -10.88 15.08 18.93
CA ASP A 181 -10.61 15.46 17.53
C ASP A 181 -9.89 14.35 16.79
N LEU A 182 -9.02 13.61 17.48
CA LEU A 182 -8.37 12.43 16.91
C LEU A 182 -9.40 11.34 16.56
N ALA A 183 -10.37 11.06 17.45
CA ALA A 183 -11.43 10.10 17.22
C ALA A 183 -12.29 10.47 15.99
N LYS A 184 -12.66 11.75 15.85
CA LYS A 184 -13.36 12.26 14.67
C LYS A 184 -12.53 12.09 13.40
N LYS A 185 -11.24 12.41 13.42
CA LYS A 185 -10.33 12.21 12.26
C LYS A 185 -10.21 10.74 11.89
N MET A 186 -10.20 9.82 12.87
CA MET A 186 -10.20 8.37 12.59
C MET A 186 -11.49 7.93 11.90
N GLU A 187 -12.65 8.39 12.36
CA GLU A 187 -13.94 8.14 11.70
C GLU A 187 -13.94 8.64 10.26
N MET A 188 -13.54 9.90 10.04
CA MET A 188 -13.49 10.51 8.70
C MET A 188 -12.49 9.79 7.78
N ALA A 189 -11.32 9.38 8.30
CA ALA A 189 -10.34 8.59 7.54
C ALA A 189 -10.91 7.21 7.15
N SER A 190 -11.73 6.61 8.01
CA SER A 190 -12.48 5.39 7.71
C SER A 190 -13.54 5.63 6.62
N GLN A 191 -14.31 6.71 6.72
CA GLN A 191 -15.30 7.09 5.70
C GLN A 191 -14.64 7.32 4.33
N LEU A 192 -13.49 7.97 4.29
CA LEU A 192 -12.72 8.15 3.06
C LEU A 192 -12.35 6.80 2.42
N ALA A 193 -11.97 5.79 3.22
CA ALA A 193 -11.68 4.44 2.71
C ALA A 193 -12.93 3.70 2.20
N GLN A 194 -14.15 4.15 2.49
CA GLN A 194 -15.36 3.60 1.92
C GLN A 194 -15.73 4.21 0.56
N VAL A 195 -15.22 5.39 0.24
CA VAL A 195 -15.60 6.13 -0.99
C VAL A 195 -14.46 6.25 -2.01
N ASP A 196 -13.21 6.07 -1.59
CA ASP A 196 -12.04 6.14 -2.47
C ASP A 196 -11.26 4.81 -2.52
N PRO A 197 -11.23 4.10 -3.67
CA PRO A 197 -10.50 2.84 -3.81
C PRO A 197 -8.99 2.93 -3.54
N TYR A 198 -8.35 4.05 -3.84
CA TYR A 198 -6.92 4.23 -3.55
C TYR A 198 -6.66 4.30 -2.04
N ARG A 199 -7.51 5.04 -1.33
CA ARG A 199 -7.44 5.09 0.13
C ARG A 199 -7.81 3.74 0.75
N ALA A 200 -8.82 3.06 0.21
CA ALA A 200 -9.21 1.71 0.62
C ALA A 200 -8.04 0.71 0.49
N ALA A 201 -7.29 0.78 -0.62
CA ALA A 201 -6.12 -0.09 -0.83
C ALA A 201 -5.06 0.12 0.25
N THR A 202 -4.72 1.37 0.58
CA THR A 202 -3.77 1.71 1.64
C THR A 202 -4.29 1.30 3.02
N HIS A 203 -5.59 1.50 3.28
CA HIS A 203 -6.26 1.12 4.52
C HIS A 203 -6.19 -0.40 4.75
N ASN A 204 -6.57 -1.19 3.74
CA ASN A 204 -6.56 -2.65 3.79
C ASN A 204 -5.13 -3.21 3.89
N LYS A 205 -4.17 -2.62 3.16
CA LYS A 205 -2.74 -2.97 3.30
C LYS A 205 -2.28 -2.81 4.76
N GLY A 206 -2.72 -1.76 5.45
CA GLY A 206 -2.42 -1.56 6.88
C GLY A 206 -3.01 -2.68 7.75
N ILE A 207 -4.25 -3.12 7.49
CA ILE A 207 -4.90 -4.23 8.18
C ILE A 207 -4.10 -5.53 7.96
N PHE A 208 -3.70 -5.81 6.72
CA PHE A 208 -2.97 -7.03 6.37
C PHE A 208 -1.54 -7.07 6.93
N ASN A 209 -0.91 -5.94 7.25
CA ASN A 209 0.36 -5.96 7.97
C ASN A 209 0.28 -6.78 9.29
N GLY A 210 -0.85 -6.70 10.00
CA GLY A 210 -1.08 -7.46 11.23
C GLY A 210 -1.60 -8.87 10.97
N ILE A 211 -2.59 -9.01 10.08
CA ILE A 211 -3.21 -10.29 9.77
C ILE A 211 -2.19 -11.27 9.19
N ASP A 212 -1.45 -10.85 8.17
CA ASP A 212 -0.45 -11.71 7.51
C ASP A 212 0.67 -12.10 8.45
N ALA A 213 1.11 -11.19 9.31
CA ALA A 213 2.13 -11.51 10.32
C ALA A 213 1.68 -12.66 11.22
N LEU A 214 0.42 -12.67 11.66
CA LEU A 214 -0.14 -13.74 12.48
C LEU A 214 -0.37 -15.04 11.67
N VAL A 215 -0.97 -14.91 10.49
CA VAL A 215 -1.32 -16.05 9.62
C VAL A 215 -0.06 -16.78 9.14
N ILE A 216 1.00 -16.05 8.81
CA ILE A 216 2.32 -16.62 8.45
C ILE A 216 2.95 -17.30 9.65
N ALA A 217 2.98 -16.65 10.81
CA ALA A 217 3.60 -17.19 12.03
C ALA A 217 2.92 -18.50 12.50
N THR A 218 1.62 -18.64 12.25
CA THR A 218 0.83 -19.83 12.61
C THR A 218 0.76 -20.88 11.50
N GLY A 219 1.49 -20.71 10.40
CA GLY A 219 1.58 -21.68 9.32
C GLY A 219 0.32 -21.81 8.45
N ASN A 220 -0.57 -20.84 8.49
CA ASN A 220 -1.79 -20.82 7.68
C ASN A 220 -1.56 -20.19 6.28
N ASP A 221 -2.53 -20.36 5.38
CA ASP A 221 -2.49 -19.83 4.01
C ASP A 221 -2.88 -18.34 3.98
N TRP A 222 -1.88 -17.47 4.13
CA TRP A 222 -2.05 -16.01 4.12
C TRP A 222 -2.56 -15.49 2.76
N ARG A 223 -2.19 -16.14 1.64
CA ARG A 223 -2.66 -15.74 0.30
C ARG A 223 -4.13 -16.02 0.10
N ALA A 224 -4.65 -17.13 0.66
CA ALA A 224 -6.08 -17.41 0.64
C ALA A 224 -6.87 -16.41 1.49
N VAL A 225 -6.33 -16.00 2.64
CA VAL A 225 -6.94 -14.95 3.49
C VAL A 225 -6.98 -13.61 2.75
N GLU A 226 -5.87 -13.17 2.14
CA GLU A 226 -5.84 -11.95 1.34
C GLU A 226 -6.82 -12.00 0.16
N ALA A 227 -6.75 -13.06 -0.65
CA ALA A 227 -7.61 -13.19 -1.84
C ALA A 227 -9.10 -13.16 -1.49
N GLY A 228 -9.51 -13.89 -0.44
CA GLY A 228 -10.88 -13.88 0.05
C GLY A 228 -11.31 -12.50 0.56
N SER A 229 -10.44 -11.83 1.27
CA SER A 229 -10.72 -10.51 1.85
C SER A 229 -10.80 -9.41 0.78
N HIS A 230 -9.92 -9.44 -0.23
CA HIS A 230 -9.99 -8.48 -1.36
C HIS A 230 -11.26 -8.70 -2.19
N ALA A 231 -11.66 -9.95 -2.41
CA ALA A 231 -12.95 -10.26 -3.04
C ALA A 231 -14.12 -9.72 -2.23
N TYR A 232 -14.08 -9.90 -0.89
CA TYR A 232 -15.09 -9.37 0.01
C TYR A 232 -15.12 -7.83 0.04
N ALA A 233 -13.95 -7.18 0.03
CA ALA A 233 -13.86 -5.72 -0.05
C ALA A 233 -14.49 -5.13 -1.32
N SER A 234 -14.62 -5.94 -2.38
CA SER A 234 -15.19 -5.55 -3.67
C SER A 234 -16.62 -6.08 -3.92
N LYS A 235 -17.24 -6.75 -2.94
CA LYS A 235 -18.52 -7.47 -3.11
C LYS A 235 -19.68 -6.61 -3.63
N ASP A 236 -19.65 -5.31 -3.35
CA ASP A 236 -20.68 -4.36 -3.74
C ASP A 236 -20.32 -3.58 -5.02
N GLY A 237 -19.37 -4.07 -5.81
CA GLY A 237 -18.94 -3.47 -7.08
C GLY A 237 -17.91 -2.34 -6.97
N SER A 238 -17.53 -1.95 -5.75
CA SER A 238 -16.45 -0.98 -5.49
C SER A 238 -15.55 -1.49 -4.38
N TYR A 239 -14.24 -1.36 -4.56
CA TYR A 239 -13.26 -1.76 -3.56
C TYR A 239 -13.27 -0.78 -2.38
N ARG A 240 -13.49 -1.29 -1.16
CA ARG A 240 -13.68 -0.50 0.06
C ARG A 240 -12.79 -0.97 1.21
N GLY A 241 -12.68 -0.14 2.24
CA GLY A 241 -12.04 -0.52 3.50
C GLY A 241 -12.76 -1.69 4.18
N LEU A 242 -11.99 -2.67 4.65
CA LEU A 242 -12.49 -3.85 5.38
C LEU A 242 -12.93 -3.52 6.82
N SER A 243 -12.41 -2.44 7.39
CA SER A 243 -12.86 -1.95 8.69
C SER A 243 -13.58 -0.63 8.55
N THR A 244 -14.52 -0.39 9.47
CA THR A 244 -15.20 0.88 9.67
C THR A 244 -15.00 1.35 11.09
N TRP A 245 -14.85 2.66 11.27
CA TRP A 245 -14.72 3.31 12.57
C TRP A 245 -15.80 4.36 12.71
N THR A 246 -16.50 4.34 13.82
CA THR A 246 -17.58 5.27 14.16
C THR A 246 -17.31 5.88 15.52
N TYR A 247 -17.45 7.18 15.63
CA TYR A 247 -17.27 7.89 16.88
C TYR A 247 -18.60 8.32 17.49
N ASP A 248 -18.96 7.73 18.63
CA ASP A 248 -20.10 8.17 19.43
C ASP A 248 -19.69 9.35 20.30
N GLN A 249 -20.21 10.53 19.98
CA GLN A 249 -19.88 11.78 20.69
C GLN A 249 -20.52 11.84 22.08
N GLU A 250 -21.66 11.18 22.31
CA GLU A 250 -22.35 11.16 23.61
C GLU A 250 -21.67 10.19 24.56
N ALA A 251 -21.41 8.98 24.11
CA ALA A 251 -20.70 7.96 24.89
C ALA A 251 -19.18 8.25 24.97
N LYS A 252 -18.62 9.11 24.09
CA LYS A 252 -17.18 9.34 23.90
C LYS A 252 -16.41 8.08 23.59
N GLU A 253 -17.01 7.21 22.79
CA GLU A 253 -16.44 5.92 22.39
C GLU A 253 -16.16 5.89 20.90
N LEU A 254 -14.98 5.38 20.52
CA LEU A 254 -14.62 5.07 19.14
C LEU A 254 -14.77 3.56 18.92
N VAL A 255 -15.74 3.18 18.09
CA VAL A 255 -16.05 1.79 17.79
C VAL A 255 -15.48 1.40 16.44
N GLY A 256 -14.65 0.35 16.41
CA GLY A 256 -14.09 -0.24 15.19
C GLY A 256 -14.75 -1.59 14.88
N GLU A 257 -15.22 -1.77 13.67
CA GLU A 257 -15.74 -3.04 13.16
C GLU A 257 -14.86 -3.53 12.02
N LEU A 258 -14.49 -4.82 12.06
CA LEU A 258 -13.73 -5.49 11.01
C LEU A 258 -14.45 -6.77 10.61
N THR A 259 -14.78 -6.90 9.33
CA THR A 259 -15.39 -8.13 8.77
C THR A 259 -14.61 -8.59 7.55
N LEU A 260 -14.12 -9.82 7.61
CA LEU A 260 -13.41 -10.45 6.48
C LEU A 260 -13.55 -11.98 6.53
N PRO A 261 -13.49 -12.67 5.37
CA PRO A 261 -13.35 -14.13 5.33
C PRO A 261 -11.97 -14.55 5.86
N MET A 262 -11.97 -15.58 6.71
CA MET A 262 -10.73 -16.15 7.26
C MET A 262 -10.67 -17.66 6.93
N PRO A 263 -10.32 -18.04 5.68
CA PRO A 263 -10.14 -19.45 5.32
C PRO A 263 -8.81 -19.96 5.90
N ILE A 264 -8.83 -20.23 7.21
CA ILE A 264 -7.66 -20.74 7.95
C ILE A 264 -7.52 -22.23 7.65
N ALA A 265 -6.42 -22.59 6.99
CA ALA A 265 -6.05 -23.96 6.69
C ALA A 265 -4.54 -24.07 6.54
N THR A 266 -4.02 -25.26 6.83
CA THR A 266 -2.62 -25.56 6.57
C THR A 266 -2.30 -25.41 5.08
N ARG A 267 -1.22 -24.69 4.80
CA ARG A 267 -0.69 -24.55 3.44
C ARG A 267 -0.36 -25.92 2.88
N GLY A 268 -0.75 -26.20 1.65
CA GLY A 268 -0.52 -27.33 0.74
C GLY A 268 0.48 -28.45 1.09
N GLY A 269 0.87 -28.59 2.35
CA GLY A 269 1.80 -29.56 2.87
C GLY A 269 1.21 -30.36 4.02
N SER A 270 1.85 -31.46 4.37
CA SER A 270 1.52 -32.25 5.53
C SER A 270 1.71 -31.41 6.82
N ILE A 271 0.72 -31.45 7.73
CA ILE A 271 0.79 -30.85 9.07
C ILE A 271 2.11 -31.20 9.77
N GLY A 272 2.61 -32.43 9.63
CA GLY A 272 3.86 -32.89 10.22
C GLY A 272 5.14 -32.25 9.68
N LEU A 273 5.07 -31.45 8.60
CA LEU A 273 6.21 -30.71 8.05
C LEU A 273 6.30 -29.26 8.56
N ASN A 274 5.28 -28.78 9.24
CA ASN A 274 5.26 -27.44 9.79
C ASN A 274 5.13 -27.47 11.33
N PRO A 275 6.23 -27.27 12.07
CA PRO A 275 6.22 -27.31 13.53
C PRO A 275 5.33 -26.25 14.19
N SER A 276 4.96 -25.19 13.45
CA SER A 276 4.10 -24.12 13.97
C SER A 276 2.61 -24.49 13.99
N VAL A 277 2.23 -25.63 13.39
CA VAL A 277 0.83 -26.08 13.23
C VAL A 277 0.56 -27.41 13.95
N SER A 278 1.60 -28.11 14.39
CA SER A 278 1.55 -29.39 15.12
C SER A 278 1.30 -29.23 16.62
#